data_1977a2d5069fe0bd9da50c53f3892466
#
_entry.id   1977a2d5069fe0bd9da50c53f3892466
#
_cell.length_a   1.000
_cell.length_b   1.000
_cell.length_c   1.000
_cell.angle_alpha   90.00
_cell.angle_beta   90.00
_cell.angle_gamma   90.00
#
_symmetry.space_group_name_H-M   'P 1'
#
loop_
_entity.id
_entity.type
_entity.pdbx_description
1 polymer ?
#
loop_
_entity_poly.entity_id
_entity_poly.type
_entity_poly.pdbx_seq_one_letter_code
_entity_poly.pdbx_strand_id
1 'polypeptide(L)'
;MRIIMQWVMAASLICGATMLTSFTNGDAPDSPIQADEVEAQLQKMTLREKVGQLFYVRPECLDTTIHFNLPDDVDSISDDIKAIKLHAVNATMRGVNRNYPVGGIILYAHNIVDEDRLATFVSDIRALNGSPLLCIDEEGGRVASIANNGNFAVEKFESMAAIGATGNPRNAYYCGNIIGTYLRRFGFDIDFAPVADVNTNPENVRIGDRTFGSDPAVAAPMVTNYLQGLKDAGVTGCIKHFPGHGDTKADTHLGYAQSLKTWEQMTDCELITFKAGIRWGTQLIMSAHIATPNVTGKDIPATMSSFILQDKLRGELGYQNIIITDAMEMGAITQQYTNAEAVVGTLLAGADIVLNPQRFVEAFDAVVKAVEDGALTEQRIDQSVRRILRLKRQIRGGDNQSL
;
A
#
# COMPACT_ATOMS: atom_id res chain seq x y z
N MET A 1 40.39 45.64 -63.67
CA MET A 1 38.95 45.85 -64.00
C MET A 1 38.13 44.76 -63.27
N ARG A 2 37.17 45.20 -62.48
CA ARG A 2 36.17 44.45 -61.72
C ARG A 2 36.54 43.98 -60.31
N ILE A 3 36.01 44.74 -59.42
CA ILE A 3 35.77 44.62 -57.98
C ILE A 3 34.86 43.41 -57.70
N ILE A 4 35.22 42.57 -56.73
CA ILE A 4 34.26 41.67 -56.11
C ILE A 4 34.32 41.89 -54.60
N MET A 5 33.20 42.35 -54.09
CA MET A 5 32.91 42.64 -52.69
C MET A 5 32.93 41.33 -51.85
N GLN A 6 33.69 41.35 -50.74
CA GLN A 6 33.62 40.34 -49.71
C GLN A 6 32.41 40.59 -48.81
N TRP A 7 31.52 39.62 -48.66
CA TRP A 7 30.54 39.53 -47.60
C TRP A 7 31.06 38.63 -46.51
N VAL A 8 31.29 39.20 -45.34
CA VAL A 8 31.59 38.50 -44.11
C VAL A 8 30.25 38.02 -43.53
N MET A 9 30.00 36.70 -43.54
CA MET A 9 28.93 36.09 -42.75
C MET A 9 29.45 35.78 -41.35
N ALA A 10 28.94 36.47 -40.36
CA ALA A 10 29.09 36.12 -38.95
C ALA A 10 28.17 34.96 -38.64
N ALA A 11 28.76 33.76 -38.41
CA ALA A 11 28.05 32.62 -37.92
C ALA A 11 27.88 32.74 -36.39
N SER A 12 26.68 33.12 -35.95
CA SER A 12 26.31 33.06 -34.54
C SER A 12 26.12 31.59 -34.14
N LEU A 13 27.02 31.04 -33.33
CA LEU A 13 26.84 29.79 -32.64
C LEU A 13 25.73 30.01 -31.56
N ILE A 14 24.52 29.58 -31.85
CA ILE A 14 23.50 29.37 -30.82
C ILE A 14 23.80 28.03 -30.18
N CYS A 15 24.44 28.07 -29.00
CA CYS A 15 24.61 26.92 -28.12
C CYS A 15 23.23 26.60 -27.53
N GLY A 16 22.51 25.67 -28.18
CA GLY A 16 21.28 25.12 -27.68
C GLY A 16 21.58 24.25 -26.45
N ALA A 17 21.48 24.84 -25.27
CA ALA A 17 21.39 24.06 -24.03
C ALA A 17 20.06 23.31 -24.07
N THR A 18 20.08 22.04 -24.46
CA THR A 18 19.00 21.11 -24.18
C THR A 18 18.94 20.93 -22.66
N MET A 19 18.04 21.67 -22.02
CA MET A 19 17.62 21.34 -20.66
C MET A 19 17.00 19.94 -20.73
N LEU A 20 17.75 18.93 -20.28
CA LEU A 20 17.17 17.70 -19.78
C LEU A 20 16.33 18.09 -18.55
N THR A 21 15.05 18.32 -18.75
CA THR A 21 14.10 18.30 -17.67
C THR A 21 14.06 16.88 -17.14
N SER A 22 14.81 16.62 -16.08
CA SER A 22 14.64 15.44 -15.25
C SER A 22 13.23 15.53 -14.70
N PHE A 23 12.34 14.70 -15.22
CA PHE A 23 11.03 14.46 -14.60
C PHE A 23 11.26 13.74 -13.28
N THR A 24 11.53 14.50 -12.22
CA THR A 24 11.31 14.07 -10.86
C THR A 24 9.83 14.32 -10.58
N ASN A 25 8.97 13.37 -10.92
CA ASN A 25 7.57 13.34 -10.50
C ASN A 25 7.46 12.85 -9.04
N GLY A 26 8.32 13.30 -8.14
CA GLY A 26 8.02 13.30 -6.73
C GLY A 26 7.00 14.42 -6.49
N ASP A 27 5.94 14.15 -5.71
CA ASP A 27 5.06 15.22 -5.27
C ASP A 27 5.93 16.33 -4.68
N ALA A 28 5.64 17.59 -5.03
CA ALA A 28 6.34 18.73 -4.45
C ALA A 28 6.25 18.64 -2.91
N PRO A 29 7.30 18.99 -2.17
CA PRO A 29 7.21 19.02 -0.72
C PRO A 29 5.99 19.85 -0.32
N ASP A 30 5.28 19.40 0.74
CA ASP A 30 4.13 20.12 1.28
C ASP A 30 4.42 21.61 1.29
N SER A 31 3.45 22.42 0.84
CA SER A 31 3.60 23.87 1.04
C SER A 31 3.71 24.13 2.55
N PRO A 32 4.46 25.16 2.99
CA PRO A 32 4.58 25.49 4.41
C PRO A 32 3.22 25.55 5.12
N ILE A 33 2.18 26.06 4.44
CA ILE A 33 0.81 26.15 4.97
C ILE A 33 0.22 24.75 5.20
N GLN A 34 0.44 23.78 4.31
CA GLN A 34 -0.06 22.40 4.49
C GLN A 34 0.65 21.67 5.63
N ALA A 35 1.95 21.89 5.79
CA ALA A 35 2.71 21.35 6.90
C ALA A 35 2.21 21.88 8.26
N ASP A 36 1.94 23.18 8.35
CA ASP A 36 1.42 23.83 9.55
C ASP A 36 0.01 23.32 9.93
N GLU A 37 -0.83 23.07 8.95
CA GLU A 37 -2.19 22.55 9.17
C GLU A 37 -2.20 21.09 9.63
N VAL A 38 -1.32 20.24 9.09
CA VAL A 38 -1.14 18.85 9.55
C VAL A 38 -0.67 18.84 10.99
N GLU A 39 0.30 19.68 11.34
CA GLU A 39 0.82 19.78 12.70
C GLU A 39 -0.25 20.31 13.66
N ALA A 40 -1.01 21.34 13.28
CA ALA A 40 -2.11 21.87 14.08
C ALA A 40 -3.23 20.84 14.31
N GLN A 41 -3.50 19.95 13.34
CA GLN A 41 -4.44 18.85 13.51
C GLN A 41 -3.88 17.80 14.46
N LEU A 42 -2.62 17.40 14.29
CA LEU A 42 -1.94 16.40 15.12
C LEU A 42 -1.94 16.81 16.60
N GLN A 43 -1.66 18.08 16.90
CA GLN A 43 -1.64 18.60 18.25
C GLN A 43 -3.01 18.60 18.97
N LYS A 44 -4.10 18.56 18.23
CA LYS A 44 -5.46 18.49 18.77
C LYS A 44 -5.94 17.06 19.02
N MET A 45 -5.25 16.08 18.48
CA MET A 45 -5.65 14.67 18.59
C MET A 45 -5.28 14.09 19.94
N THR A 46 -6.20 13.37 20.55
CA THR A 46 -5.93 12.50 21.70
C THR A 46 -5.07 11.30 21.28
N LEU A 47 -4.40 10.65 22.24
CA LEU A 47 -3.63 9.43 21.97
C LEU A 47 -4.47 8.37 21.25
N ARG A 48 -5.71 8.14 21.67
CA ARG A 48 -6.61 7.15 21.05
C ARG A 48 -6.95 7.52 19.60
N GLU A 49 -7.18 8.79 19.30
CA GLU A 49 -7.40 9.25 17.92
C GLU A 49 -6.14 9.07 17.05
N LYS A 50 -4.95 9.35 17.62
CA LYS A 50 -3.67 9.11 16.94
C LYS A 50 -3.46 7.62 16.67
N VAL A 51 -3.63 6.77 17.68
CA VAL A 51 -3.51 5.31 17.55
C VAL A 51 -4.51 4.78 16.51
N GLY A 52 -5.73 5.30 16.50
CA GLY A 52 -6.74 4.94 15.51
C GLY A 52 -6.31 5.14 14.06
N GLN A 53 -5.54 6.21 13.77
CA GLN A 53 -5.04 6.44 12.41
C GLN A 53 -4.11 5.34 11.89
N LEU A 54 -3.46 4.60 12.78
CA LEU A 54 -2.53 3.55 12.43
C LEU A 54 -3.21 2.22 12.04
N PHE A 55 -4.52 2.10 12.26
CA PHE A 55 -5.25 0.87 11.97
C PHE A 55 -6.10 1.00 10.70
N TYR A 56 -5.84 0.12 9.74
CA TYR A 56 -6.67 -0.10 8.57
C TYR A 56 -7.28 -1.49 8.69
N VAL A 57 -8.61 -1.56 8.74
CA VAL A 57 -9.31 -2.79 9.13
C VAL A 57 -10.42 -3.12 8.15
N ARG A 58 -10.79 -4.41 8.04
CA ARG A 58 -12.03 -4.79 7.38
C ARG A 58 -13.25 -4.46 8.26
N PRO A 59 -14.45 -4.28 7.68
CA PRO A 59 -15.66 -3.92 8.42
C PRO A 59 -15.97 -4.85 9.60
N GLU A 60 -15.72 -6.13 9.44
CA GLU A 60 -15.98 -7.18 10.44
C GLU A 60 -15.20 -6.96 11.74
N CYS A 61 -14.03 -6.34 11.68
CA CYS A 61 -13.24 -6.00 12.87
C CYS A 61 -13.94 -4.99 13.79
N LEU A 62 -14.90 -4.23 13.25
CA LEU A 62 -15.72 -3.28 14.02
C LEU A 62 -17.01 -3.91 14.56
N ASP A 63 -17.33 -5.14 14.23
CA ASP A 63 -18.49 -5.85 14.75
C ASP A 63 -18.09 -6.92 15.77
N THR A 64 -18.06 -6.55 17.05
CA THR A 64 -17.67 -7.45 18.14
C THR A 64 -18.66 -8.58 18.42
N THR A 65 -19.79 -8.65 17.73
CA THR A 65 -20.69 -9.82 17.77
C THR A 65 -20.24 -10.93 16.85
N ILE A 66 -19.33 -10.62 15.94
CA ILE A 66 -18.71 -11.59 15.03
C ILE A 66 -17.50 -12.19 15.72
N HIS A 67 -17.57 -13.46 16.03
CA HIS A 67 -16.45 -14.22 16.59
C HIS A 67 -15.78 -15.02 15.47
N PHE A 68 -14.58 -14.61 15.11
CA PHE A 68 -13.78 -15.36 14.16
C PHE A 68 -13.11 -16.51 14.89
N ASN A 69 -13.54 -17.74 14.63
CA ASN A 69 -12.70 -18.92 14.82
C ASN A 69 -11.75 -18.96 13.63
N LEU A 70 -10.65 -18.21 13.73
CA LEU A 70 -9.60 -18.26 12.70
C LEU A 70 -8.93 -19.63 12.84
N PRO A 71 -9.01 -20.51 11.84
CA PRO A 71 -8.24 -21.74 11.85
C PRO A 71 -6.75 -21.39 11.82
N ASP A 72 -5.92 -22.24 12.42
CA ASP A 72 -4.47 -22.06 12.51
C ASP A 72 -3.77 -22.03 11.13
N ASP A 73 -4.49 -22.35 10.07
CA ASP A 73 -4.02 -22.35 8.67
C ASP A 73 -4.77 -21.33 7.82
N VAL A 74 -4.38 -20.06 7.95
CA VAL A 74 -5.06 -18.93 7.28
C VAL A 74 -4.27 -18.43 6.07
N ASP A 75 -4.13 -19.27 5.10
CA ASP A 75 -3.78 -18.84 3.72
C ASP A 75 -5.02 -18.51 2.88
N SER A 76 -6.18 -18.75 3.42
CA SER A 76 -7.47 -18.25 2.92
C SER A 76 -8.15 -17.56 4.08
N ILE A 77 -8.65 -16.35 3.85
CA ILE A 77 -9.74 -15.79 4.67
C ILE A 77 -10.70 -16.95 4.85
N SER A 78 -10.89 -17.41 6.09
CA SER A 78 -11.62 -18.65 6.34
C SER A 78 -12.99 -18.55 5.67
N ASP A 79 -13.51 -19.67 5.20
CA ASP A 79 -14.84 -19.67 4.58
C ASP A 79 -15.90 -19.16 5.56
N ASP A 80 -15.63 -19.20 6.86
CA ASP A 80 -16.46 -18.57 7.91
C ASP A 80 -16.49 -17.05 7.79
N ILE A 81 -15.37 -16.38 7.48
CA ILE A 81 -15.34 -14.92 7.24
C ILE A 81 -16.04 -14.58 5.94
N LYS A 82 -15.84 -15.38 4.88
CA LYS A 82 -16.57 -15.21 3.61
C LYS A 82 -18.07 -15.46 3.78
N ALA A 83 -18.48 -16.27 4.77
CA ALA A 83 -19.88 -16.49 5.11
C ALA A 83 -20.52 -15.28 5.83
N ILE A 84 -19.71 -14.45 6.49
CA ILE A 84 -20.16 -13.21 7.16
C ILE A 84 -20.18 -12.10 6.14
N LYS A 85 -21.30 -11.90 5.49
CA LYS A 85 -21.47 -10.91 4.42
C LYS A 85 -21.91 -9.56 5.02
N LEU A 86 -20.97 -8.78 5.57
CA LEU A 86 -21.26 -7.41 5.96
C LEU A 86 -21.28 -6.49 4.72
N HIS A 87 -22.44 -5.93 4.44
CA HIS A 87 -22.69 -5.03 3.32
C HIS A 87 -23.20 -3.66 3.74
N ALA A 88 -23.20 -3.37 5.05
CA ALA A 88 -23.68 -2.13 5.62
C ALA A 88 -23.05 -1.89 6.99
N VAL A 89 -22.89 -0.63 7.38
CA VAL A 89 -22.46 -0.25 8.73
C VAL A 89 -23.63 -0.38 9.70
N ASN A 90 -23.53 -1.31 10.62
CA ASN A 90 -24.55 -1.54 11.66
C ASN A 90 -24.31 -0.74 12.94
N ALA A 91 -25.22 -0.87 13.92
CA ALA A 91 -25.16 -0.15 15.20
C ALA A 91 -23.95 -0.56 16.05
N THR A 92 -23.56 -1.84 16.04
CA THR A 92 -22.39 -2.36 16.76
C THR A 92 -21.12 -1.74 16.22
N MET A 93 -20.93 -1.72 14.90
CA MET A 93 -19.77 -1.09 14.23
C MET A 93 -19.66 0.40 14.61
N ARG A 94 -20.77 1.14 14.57
CA ARG A 94 -20.79 2.56 15.00
C ARG A 94 -20.45 2.70 16.48
N GLY A 95 -20.91 1.77 17.31
CA GLY A 95 -20.62 1.71 18.74
C GLY A 95 -19.14 1.48 19.02
N VAL A 96 -18.55 0.48 18.38
CA VAL A 96 -17.10 0.18 18.50
C VAL A 96 -16.28 1.34 17.98
N ASN A 97 -16.58 1.87 16.78
CA ASN A 97 -15.82 2.96 16.17
C ASN A 97 -15.81 4.26 17.00
N ARG A 98 -16.80 4.51 17.85
CA ARG A 98 -16.76 5.68 18.76
C ARG A 98 -15.59 5.64 19.73
N ASN A 99 -15.25 4.44 20.24
CA ASN A 99 -14.16 4.25 21.21
C ASN A 99 -12.83 3.83 20.55
N TYR A 100 -12.91 3.25 19.37
CA TYR A 100 -11.84 2.68 18.60
C TYR A 100 -11.92 3.22 17.15
N PRO A 101 -11.61 4.51 16.95
CA PRO A 101 -11.61 5.09 15.61
C PRO A 101 -10.57 4.42 14.73
N VAL A 102 -10.81 4.41 13.40
CA VAL A 102 -9.88 3.78 12.44
C VAL A 102 -9.42 4.77 11.37
N GLY A 103 -8.17 4.61 10.92
CA GLY A 103 -7.57 5.42 9.87
C GLY A 103 -8.04 5.06 8.47
N GLY A 104 -8.36 3.78 8.24
CA GLY A 104 -8.85 3.25 6.97
C GLY A 104 -9.70 2.00 7.13
N ILE A 105 -10.48 1.71 6.10
CA ILE A 105 -11.25 0.47 5.96
C ILE A 105 -10.95 -0.15 4.60
N ILE A 106 -10.60 -1.43 4.61
CA ILE A 106 -10.43 -2.24 3.39
C ILE A 106 -11.69 -3.06 3.14
N LEU A 107 -12.21 -3.02 1.91
CA LEU A 107 -13.29 -3.90 1.47
C LEU A 107 -12.73 -5.04 0.62
N TYR A 108 -13.24 -6.24 0.89
CA TYR A 108 -12.95 -7.44 0.13
C TYR A 108 -14.14 -7.86 -0.73
N ALA A 109 -13.94 -8.79 -1.65
CA ALA A 109 -15.00 -9.26 -2.55
C ALA A 109 -16.29 -9.70 -1.83
N HIS A 110 -16.19 -10.28 -0.62
CA HIS A 110 -17.35 -10.70 0.17
C HIS A 110 -18.17 -9.54 0.75
N ASN A 111 -17.59 -8.32 0.81
CA ASN A 111 -18.30 -7.10 1.23
C ASN A 111 -19.00 -6.38 0.06
N ILE A 112 -18.72 -6.78 -1.18
CA ILE A 112 -19.12 -6.05 -2.38
C ILE A 112 -20.21 -6.87 -3.12
N VAL A 113 -21.43 -6.34 -3.19
CA VAL A 113 -22.58 -7.04 -3.79
C VAL A 113 -22.93 -6.49 -5.17
N ASP A 114 -23.30 -5.21 -5.23
CA ASP A 114 -23.71 -4.47 -6.40
C ASP A 114 -23.40 -2.97 -6.21
N GLU A 115 -23.57 -2.16 -7.26
CA GLU A 115 -23.22 -0.74 -7.25
C GLU A 115 -24.02 0.06 -6.20
N ASP A 116 -25.33 -0.16 -6.08
CA ASP A 116 -26.20 0.62 -5.17
C ASP A 116 -25.89 0.34 -3.71
N ARG A 117 -25.70 -0.94 -3.37
CA ARG A 117 -25.32 -1.34 -1.99
C ARG A 117 -23.92 -0.87 -1.64
N LEU A 118 -22.98 -0.96 -2.58
CA LEU A 118 -21.62 -0.47 -2.40
C LEU A 118 -21.62 1.05 -2.14
N ALA A 119 -22.37 1.82 -2.94
CA ALA A 119 -22.47 3.27 -2.75
C ALA A 119 -23.01 3.65 -1.35
N THR A 120 -24.05 2.95 -0.89
CA THR A 120 -24.60 3.14 0.45
C THR A 120 -23.58 2.78 1.54
N PHE A 121 -22.91 1.63 1.38
CA PHE A 121 -21.93 1.16 2.35
C PHE A 121 -20.71 2.11 2.44
N VAL A 122 -20.19 2.57 1.32
CA VAL A 122 -19.12 3.56 1.25
C VAL A 122 -19.51 4.88 1.94
N SER A 123 -20.73 5.38 1.68
CA SER A 123 -21.25 6.58 2.34
C SER A 123 -21.30 6.42 3.87
N ASP A 124 -21.79 5.28 4.36
CA ASP A 124 -21.85 4.97 5.77
C ASP A 124 -20.46 4.83 6.42
N ILE A 125 -19.51 4.22 5.73
CA ILE A 125 -18.10 4.10 6.18
C ILE A 125 -17.48 5.50 6.32
N ARG A 126 -17.67 6.38 5.35
CA ARG A 126 -17.14 7.75 5.39
C ARG A 126 -17.68 8.59 6.55
N ALA A 127 -18.85 8.24 7.09
CA ALA A 127 -19.45 8.87 8.26
C ALA A 127 -18.90 8.34 9.60
N LEU A 128 -18.01 7.35 9.61
CA LEU A 128 -17.38 6.82 10.81
C LEU A 128 -16.33 7.80 11.38
N ASN A 129 -16.08 7.70 12.70
CA ASN A 129 -15.04 8.47 13.38
C ASN A 129 -13.65 8.09 12.84
N GLY A 130 -12.73 9.06 12.82
CA GLY A 130 -11.37 8.88 12.28
C GLY A 130 -11.29 9.25 10.80
N SER A 131 -12.44 9.50 10.15
CA SER A 131 -12.50 9.80 8.71
C SER A 131 -11.69 8.78 7.90
N PRO A 132 -12.11 7.50 7.91
CA PRO A 132 -11.33 6.43 7.31
C PRO A 132 -11.14 6.63 5.80
N LEU A 133 -9.95 6.28 5.30
CA LEU A 133 -9.73 6.07 3.86
C LEU A 133 -10.30 4.72 3.46
N LEU A 134 -10.85 4.64 2.26
CA LEU A 134 -11.40 3.39 1.74
C LEU A 134 -10.38 2.71 0.82
N CYS A 135 -10.05 1.45 1.14
CA CYS A 135 -9.01 0.68 0.49
C CYS A 135 -9.58 -0.59 -0.14
N ILE A 136 -8.87 -1.12 -1.14
CA ILE A 136 -9.24 -2.35 -1.84
C ILE A 136 -7.99 -3.04 -2.40
N ASP A 137 -8.07 -4.35 -2.65
CA ASP A 137 -7.17 -5.08 -3.54
C ASP A 137 -7.87 -5.24 -4.89
N GLU A 138 -7.46 -4.45 -5.87
CA GLU A 138 -7.94 -4.48 -7.25
C GLU A 138 -6.77 -4.49 -8.22
N GLU A 139 -5.88 -5.51 -8.07
CA GLU A 139 -4.63 -5.61 -8.82
C GLU A 139 -4.86 -5.78 -10.33
N GLY A 140 -6.05 -6.25 -10.70
CA GLY A 140 -6.36 -6.81 -12.01
C GLY A 140 -6.05 -8.32 -12.07
N GLY A 141 -6.60 -9.02 -13.05
CA GLY A 141 -6.46 -10.48 -13.13
C GLY A 141 -7.23 -11.21 -12.01
N ARG A 142 -6.58 -12.19 -11.38
CA ARG A 142 -7.24 -13.04 -10.35
C ARG A 142 -7.51 -12.34 -9.03
N VAL A 143 -6.78 -11.28 -8.72
CA VAL A 143 -7.00 -10.44 -7.53
C VAL A 143 -7.69 -9.16 -7.98
N ALA A 144 -9.00 -9.19 -8.00
CA ALA A 144 -9.85 -8.08 -8.38
C ALA A 144 -11.23 -8.25 -7.74
N SER A 145 -11.49 -7.50 -6.68
CA SER A 145 -12.71 -7.65 -5.86
C SER A 145 -13.98 -7.15 -6.59
N ILE A 146 -13.82 -6.13 -7.42
CA ILE A 146 -14.92 -5.55 -8.22
C ILE A 146 -14.98 -6.19 -9.60
N ALA A 147 -13.88 -6.21 -10.36
CA ALA A 147 -13.90 -6.70 -11.74
C ALA A 147 -14.26 -8.18 -11.84
N ASN A 148 -13.95 -9.00 -10.82
CA ASN A 148 -14.36 -10.41 -10.80
C ASN A 148 -15.80 -10.64 -10.29
N ASN A 149 -16.48 -9.59 -9.81
CA ASN A 149 -17.88 -9.66 -9.42
C ASN A 149 -18.78 -9.39 -10.65
N GLY A 150 -19.58 -10.38 -11.07
CA GLY A 150 -20.44 -10.29 -12.25
C GLY A 150 -21.55 -9.24 -12.19
N ASN A 151 -21.79 -8.61 -11.04
CA ASN A 151 -22.77 -7.53 -10.87
C ASN A 151 -22.21 -6.14 -11.26
N PHE A 152 -20.92 -6.06 -11.64
CA PHE A 152 -20.26 -4.81 -12.04
C PHE A 152 -19.86 -4.85 -13.50
N ALA A 153 -20.29 -3.85 -14.27
CA ALA A 153 -19.92 -3.70 -15.68
C ALA A 153 -18.65 -2.88 -15.83
N VAL A 154 -17.50 -3.48 -15.46
CA VAL A 154 -16.18 -2.87 -15.57
C VAL A 154 -15.24 -3.73 -16.39
N GLU A 155 -14.15 -3.13 -16.89
CA GLU A 155 -13.13 -3.83 -17.67
C GLU A 155 -12.41 -4.87 -16.79
N LYS A 156 -12.12 -6.05 -17.38
CA LYS A 156 -11.36 -7.13 -16.76
C LYS A 156 -10.05 -7.33 -17.50
N PHE A 157 -8.99 -7.54 -16.72
CA PHE A 157 -7.69 -7.89 -17.26
C PHE A 157 -7.40 -9.36 -16.99
N GLU A 158 -6.76 -10.04 -17.92
CA GLU A 158 -6.41 -11.45 -17.79
C GLU A 158 -5.45 -11.68 -16.64
N SER A 159 -4.31 -10.97 -16.65
CA SER A 159 -3.32 -10.96 -15.57
C SER A 159 -2.32 -9.84 -15.78
N MET A 160 -1.59 -9.47 -14.72
CA MET A 160 -0.50 -8.51 -14.85
C MET A 160 0.69 -9.11 -15.61
N ALA A 161 0.89 -10.43 -15.55
CA ALA A 161 1.88 -11.11 -16.38
C ALA A 161 1.57 -10.98 -17.89
N ALA A 162 0.30 -11.04 -18.30
CA ALA A 162 -0.09 -10.79 -19.68
C ALA A 162 0.20 -9.34 -20.10
N ILE A 163 -0.04 -8.36 -19.22
CA ILE A 163 0.33 -6.95 -19.44
C ILE A 163 1.86 -6.81 -19.58
N GLY A 164 2.63 -7.41 -18.66
CA GLY A 164 4.09 -7.40 -18.68
C GLY A 164 4.68 -8.03 -19.95
N ALA A 165 4.10 -9.15 -20.41
CA ALA A 165 4.52 -9.85 -21.62
C ALA A 165 4.40 -9.00 -22.91
N THR A 166 3.60 -7.92 -22.89
CA THR A 166 3.53 -6.98 -24.01
C THR A 166 4.81 -6.16 -24.20
N GLY A 167 5.66 -6.07 -23.17
CA GLY A 167 6.87 -5.23 -23.17
C GLY A 167 6.60 -3.73 -23.31
N ASN A 168 5.32 -3.29 -23.29
CA ASN A 168 4.93 -1.90 -23.48
C ASN A 168 4.38 -1.29 -22.17
N PRO A 169 5.13 -0.45 -21.46
CA PRO A 169 4.69 0.15 -20.18
C PRO A 169 3.39 0.96 -20.29
N ARG A 170 3.05 1.46 -21.46
CA ARG A 170 1.80 2.17 -21.69
C ARG A 170 0.57 1.30 -21.44
N ASN A 171 0.69 -0.02 -21.64
CA ASN A 171 -0.41 -0.94 -21.32
C ASN A 171 -0.65 -1.04 -19.81
N ALA A 172 0.41 -0.99 -19.00
CA ALA A 172 0.29 -0.91 -17.54
C ALA A 172 -0.34 0.42 -17.10
N TYR A 173 0.01 1.55 -17.75
CA TYR A 173 -0.68 2.83 -17.52
C TYR A 173 -2.17 2.73 -17.78
N TYR A 174 -2.58 2.21 -18.94
CA TYR A 174 -4.00 2.06 -19.26
C TYR A 174 -4.72 1.14 -18.29
N CYS A 175 -4.08 0.06 -17.87
CA CYS A 175 -4.63 -0.84 -16.86
C CYS A 175 -4.89 -0.09 -15.54
N GLY A 176 -3.87 0.58 -14.99
CA GLY A 176 -4.01 1.37 -13.76
C GLY A 176 -5.04 2.50 -13.88
N ASN A 177 -5.10 3.19 -15.04
CA ASN A 177 -6.05 4.29 -15.26
C ASN A 177 -7.51 3.80 -15.34
N ILE A 178 -7.75 2.68 -16.03
CA ILE A 178 -9.09 2.07 -16.13
C ILE A 178 -9.54 1.59 -14.75
N ILE A 179 -8.68 0.86 -14.03
CA ILE A 179 -8.96 0.39 -12.66
C ILE A 179 -9.21 1.59 -11.74
N GLY A 180 -8.34 2.56 -11.72
CA GLY A 180 -8.48 3.76 -10.91
C GLY A 180 -9.77 4.53 -11.21
N THR A 181 -10.17 4.62 -12.48
CA THR A 181 -11.38 5.32 -12.90
C THR A 181 -12.65 4.71 -12.28
N TYR A 182 -12.81 3.38 -12.34
CA TYR A 182 -13.98 2.79 -11.71
C TYR A 182 -13.87 2.72 -10.18
N LEU A 183 -12.67 2.54 -9.62
CA LEU A 183 -12.46 2.62 -8.18
C LEU A 183 -12.85 4.01 -7.64
N ARG A 184 -12.41 5.07 -8.31
CA ARG A 184 -12.77 6.45 -7.94
C ARG A 184 -14.27 6.68 -8.01
N ARG A 185 -14.94 6.18 -9.06
CA ARG A 185 -16.41 6.23 -9.21
C ARG A 185 -17.12 5.56 -8.04
N PHE A 186 -16.59 4.43 -7.53
CA PHE A 186 -17.15 3.72 -6.38
C PHE A 186 -16.70 4.28 -5.02
N GLY A 187 -15.86 5.31 -5.02
CA GLY A 187 -15.45 6.02 -3.81
C GLY A 187 -14.26 5.40 -3.08
N PHE A 188 -13.43 4.62 -3.73
CA PHE A 188 -12.17 4.13 -3.17
C PHE A 188 -11.07 5.18 -3.26
N ASP A 189 -10.23 5.25 -2.22
CA ASP A 189 -9.14 6.20 -2.07
C ASP A 189 -7.79 5.57 -2.38
N ILE A 190 -7.62 4.29 -2.02
CA ILE A 190 -6.37 3.54 -2.13
C ILE A 190 -6.64 2.19 -2.80
N ASP A 191 -5.82 1.86 -3.79
CA ASP A 191 -5.70 0.51 -4.32
C ASP A 191 -4.37 -0.11 -3.84
N PHE A 192 -4.41 -1.28 -3.21
CA PHE A 192 -3.21 -2.03 -2.85
C PHE A 192 -2.62 -2.74 -4.07
N ALA A 193 -2.28 -1.94 -5.07
CA ALA A 193 -1.69 -2.29 -6.35
C ALA A 193 -0.74 -1.16 -6.81
N PRO A 194 0.23 -1.47 -7.70
CA PRO A 194 0.52 -2.75 -8.32
C PRO A 194 1.41 -3.66 -7.47
N VAL A 195 1.42 -4.96 -7.84
CA VAL A 195 2.42 -5.92 -7.34
C VAL A 195 3.76 -5.61 -7.99
N ALA A 196 4.72 -5.16 -7.18
CA ALA A 196 6.08 -4.81 -7.60
C ALA A 196 7.07 -5.98 -7.44
N ASP A 197 6.61 -7.14 -6.97
CA ASP A 197 7.42 -8.34 -6.90
C ASP A 197 7.90 -8.75 -8.29
N VAL A 198 9.08 -9.39 -8.35
CA VAL A 198 9.64 -9.98 -9.57
C VAL A 198 9.54 -11.51 -9.44
N ASN A 199 8.76 -12.16 -10.30
CA ASN A 199 8.48 -13.59 -10.21
C ASN A 199 9.67 -14.44 -10.67
N THR A 200 10.72 -14.54 -9.85
CA THR A 200 11.93 -15.30 -10.16
C THR A 200 11.82 -16.78 -9.81
N ASN A 201 10.83 -17.16 -9.01
CA ASN A 201 10.54 -18.57 -8.70
C ASN A 201 9.22 -18.99 -9.37
N PRO A 202 9.26 -19.81 -10.44
CA PRO A 202 8.05 -20.26 -11.13
C PRO A 202 7.15 -21.17 -10.27
N GLU A 203 7.67 -21.73 -9.17
CA GLU A 203 6.88 -22.53 -8.22
C GLU A 203 6.08 -21.64 -7.24
N ASN A 204 6.33 -20.34 -7.22
CA ASN A 204 5.59 -19.41 -6.39
C ASN A 204 4.22 -19.08 -7.00
N VAL A 205 3.26 -19.97 -6.81
CA VAL A 205 1.89 -19.81 -7.33
C VAL A 205 1.09 -18.69 -6.66
N ARG A 206 1.54 -18.20 -5.49
CA ARG A 206 0.84 -17.14 -4.76
C ARG A 206 1.05 -15.79 -5.41
N ILE A 207 2.26 -15.52 -5.82
CA ILE A 207 2.64 -14.31 -6.54
C ILE A 207 2.37 -14.51 -8.05
N GLY A 208 3.05 -15.42 -8.69
CA GLY A 208 2.79 -15.91 -10.04
C GLY A 208 2.43 -14.81 -11.04
N ASP A 209 1.26 -14.93 -11.61
CA ASP A 209 0.71 -14.07 -12.67
C ASP A 209 0.22 -12.68 -12.19
N ARG A 210 0.28 -12.41 -10.90
CA ARG A 210 -0.01 -11.08 -10.33
C ARG A 210 1.10 -10.06 -10.65
N THR A 211 2.33 -10.51 -10.96
CA THR A 211 3.48 -9.66 -11.30
C THR A 211 3.52 -9.34 -12.79
N PHE A 212 4.29 -8.30 -13.15
CA PHE A 212 4.58 -7.99 -14.55
C PHE A 212 5.65 -8.92 -15.19
N GLY A 213 6.05 -9.98 -14.49
CA GLY A 213 6.95 -11.02 -14.99
C GLY A 213 8.20 -11.23 -14.13
N SER A 214 9.18 -11.94 -14.71
CA SER A 214 10.42 -12.34 -14.04
C SER A 214 11.63 -11.47 -14.36
N ASP A 215 11.49 -10.54 -15.31
CA ASP A 215 12.55 -9.58 -15.68
C ASP A 215 12.29 -8.23 -15.00
N PRO A 216 13.12 -7.83 -14.02
CA PRO A 216 12.96 -6.56 -13.33
C PRO A 216 13.12 -5.33 -14.25
N ALA A 217 13.85 -5.46 -15.35
CA ALA A 217 13.98 -4.36 -16.32
C ALA A 217 12.69 -4.10 -17.09
N VAL A 218 11.86 -5.12 -17.29
CA VAL A 218 10.51 -5.01 -17.86
C VAL A 218 9.52 -4.59 -16.77
N ALA A 219 9.57 -5.19 -15.60
CA ALA A 219 8.60 -4.96 -14.54
C ALA A 219 8.66 -3.52 -13.96
N ALA A 220 9.86 -2.95 -13.79
CA ALA A 220 10.02 -1.63 -13.17
C ALA A 220 9.28 -0.50 -13.91
N PRO A 221 9.40 -0.34 -15.24
CA PRO A 221 8.61 0.66 -15.96
C PRO A 221 7.10 0.32 -15.96
N MET A 222 6.70 -0.96 -15.90
CA MET A 222 5.29 -1.32 -15.76
C MET A 222 4.71 -0.84 -14.43
N VAL A 223 5.42 -1.09 -13.31
CA VAL A 223 5.02 -0.64 -11.97
C VAL A 223 4.81 0.87 -11.93
N THR A 224 5.74 1.66 -12.44
CA THR A 224 5.63 3.13 -12.40
C THR A 224 4.55 3.67 -13.32
N ASN A 225 4.31 3.04 -14.47
CA ASN A 225 3.23 3.43 -15.38
C ASN A 225 1.86 3.05 -14.83
N TYR A 226 1.71 1.90 -14.17
CA TYR A 226 0.47 1.52 -13.48
C TYR A 226 0.14 2.53 -12.37
N LEU A 227 1.13 2.89 -11.52
CA LEU A 227 0.97 3.93 -10.49
C LEU A 227 0.55 5.27 -11.09
N GLN A 228 1.13 5.66 -12.24
CA GLN A 228 0.74 6.89 -12.94
C GLN A 228 -0.71 6.83 -13.41
N GLY A 229 -1.13 5.67 -13.93
CA GLY A 229 -2.53 5.46 -14.34
C GLY A 229 -3.51 5.61 -13.19
N LEU A 230 -3.24 4.98 -12.03
CA LEU A 230 -4.04 5.14 -10.81
C LEU A 230 -4.09 6.61 -10.35
N LYS A 231 -2.93 7.28 -10.29
CA LYS A 231 -2.81 8.68 -9.87
C LYS A 231 -3.64 9.61 -10.75
N ASP A 232 -3.55 9.45 -12.08
CA ASP A 232 -4.30 10.28 -13.04
C ASP A 232 -5.82 10.05 -12.95
N ALA A 233 -6.24 8.87 -12.47
CA ALA A 233 -7.63 8.56 -12.17
C ALA A 233 -8.08 9.01 -10.75
N GLY A 234 -7.17 9.57 -9.94
CA GLY A 234 -7.47 10.07 -8.59
C GLY A 234 -7.48 9.00 -7.49
N VAL A 235 -6.80 7.87 -7.71
CA VAL A 235 -6.62 6.79 -6.72
C VAL A 235 -5.14 6.65 -6.36
N THR A 236 -4.85 6.46 -5.08
CA THR A 236 -3.49 6.25 -4.60
C THR A 236 -3.11 4.78 -4.69
N GLY A 237 -2.01 4.46 -5.38
CA GLY A 237 -1.48 3.10 -5.44
C GLY A 237 -0.55 2.77 -4.27
N CYS A 238 -0.41 1.47 -4.00
CA CYS A 238 0.50 0.91 -3.01
C CYS A 238 1.32 -0.22 -3.63
N ILE A 239 2.63 -0.06 -3.76
CA ILE A 239 3.47 -1.15 -4.27
C ILE A 239 3.74 -2.21 -3.20
N LYS A 240 3.77 -3.48 -3.62
CA LYS A 240 3.85 -4.64 -2.72
C LYS A 240 4.58 -5.82 -3.37
N HIS A 241 5.16 -6.72 -2.59
CA HIS A 241 5.28 -6.82 -1.15
C HIS A 241 6.77 -6.69 -0.76
N PHE A 242 7.15 -5.56 -0.17
CA PHE A 242 8.56 -5.25 0.15
C PHE A 242 9.13 -6.22 1.21
N PRO A 243 10.36 -6.73 1.07
CA PRO A 243 11.40 -6.37 0.09
C PRO A 243 11.39 -7.18 -1.21
N GLY A 244 10.36 -7.96 -1.49
CA GLY A 244 10.19 -8.77 -2.71
C GLY A 244 9.81 -10.21 -2.39
N HIS A 245 8.59 -10.61 -2.78
CA HIS A 245 7.99 -11.90 -2.47
C HIS A 245 8.13 -12.92 -3.61
N GLY A 246 8.62 -12.49 -4.79
CA GLY A 246 8.58 -13.31 -6.01
C GLY A 246 9.57 -14.48 -6.05
N ASP A 247 10.63 -14.46 -5.21
CA ASP A 247 11.64 -15.52 -5.09
C ASP A 247 11.28 -16.57 -4.02
N THR A 248 10.32 -16.29 -3.17
CA THR A 248 10.10 -17.08 -1.97
C THR A 248 9.59 -18.49 -2.28
N LYS A 249 10.01 -19.44 -1.43
CA LYS A 249 9.38 -20.75 -1.29
C LYS A 249 8.52 -20.73 -0.04
N ALA A 250 7.30 -21.25 -0.11
CA ALA A 250 6.51 -21.48 1.08
C ALA A 250 7.19 -22.57 1.90
N ASP A 251 7.70 -22.23 3.08
CA ASP A 251 8.07 -23.24 4.08
C ASP A 251 6.85 -23.48 4.97
N THR A 252 6.15 -24.57 4.68
CA THR A 252 4.94 -24.97 5.43
C THR A 252 5.24 -25.38 6.88
N HIS A 253 6.52 -25.60 7.25
CA HIS A 253 6.92 -25.97 8.60
C HIS A 253 7.16 -24.79 9.52
N LEU A 254 7.53 -23.60 8.99
CA LEU A 254 7.86 -22.41 9.77
C LEU A 254 6.78 -21.32 9.75
N GLY A 255 5.68 -21.54 9.05
CA GLY A 255 4.53 -20.63 9.03
C GLY A 255 4.70 -19.39 8.14
N TYR A 256 5.89 -19.05 7.62
CA TYR A 256 6.10 -17.96 6.67
C TYR A 256 7.08 -18.32 5.54
N ALA A 257 6.94 -17.60 4.44
CA ALA A 257 7.81 -17.76 3.29
C ALA A 257 9.19 -17.11 3.54
N GLN A 258 10.25 -17.68 2.95
CA GLN A 258 11.61 -17.18 3.09
C GLN A 258 12.19 -16.84 1.72
N SER A 259 12.99 -15.76 1.65
CA SER A 259 13.97 -15.53 0.61
C SER A 259 15.37 -15.70 1.18
N LEU A 260 16.15 -16.60 0.57
CA LEU A 260 17.54 -16.86 0.98
C LEU A 260 18.54 -15.96 0.24
N LYS A 261 18.09 -14.98 -0.53
CA LYS A 261 18.95 -14.00 -1.20
C LYS A 261 19.63 -13.11 -0.17
N THR A 262 20.86 -12.69 -0.50
CA THR A 262 21.53 -11.59 0.23
C THR A 262 20.93 -10.26 -0.22
N TRP A 263 21.17 -9.20 0.56
CA TRP A 263 20.69 -7.86 0.17
C TRP A 263 21.26 -7.38 -1.18
N GLU A 264 22.47 -7.77 -1.49
CA GLU A 264 23.13 -7.50 -2.77
C GLU A 264 22.38 -8.16 -3.93
N GLN A 265 22.06 -9.46 -3.78
CA GLN A 265 21.27 -10.20 -4.77
C GLN A 265 19.86 -9.63 -4.94
N MET A 266 19.21 -9.20 -3.84
CA MET A 266 17.91 -8.53 -3.92
C MET A 266 18.03 -7.16 -4.60
N THR A 267 19.14 -6.45 -4.38
CA THR A 267 19.41 -5.15 -5.02
C THR A 267 19.51 -5.25 -6.53
N ASP A 268 20.02 -6.36 -7.03
CA ASP A 268 20.21 -6.63 -8.46
C ASP A 268 18.95 -7.19 -9.13
N CYS A 269 17.89 -7.48 -8.37
CA CYS A 269 16.64 -8.06 -8.89
C CYS A 269 15.39 -7.44 -8.25
N GLU A 270 14.95 -7.96 -7.09
CA GLU A 270 13.68 -7.60 -6.46
C GLU A 270 13.56 -6.10 -6.17
N LEU A 271 14.66 -5.47 -5.72
CA LEU A 271 14.63 -4.06 -5.35
C LEU A 271 14.66 -3.09 -6.54
N ILE A 272 14.87 -3.55 -7.78
CA ILE A 272 14.85 -2.69 -8.98
C ILE A 272 13.45 -2.06 -9.13
N THR A 273 12.39 -2.83 -8.98
CA THR A 273 11.01 -2.37 -9.07
C THR A 273 10.62 -1.43 -7.92
N PHE A 274 11.02 -1.77 -6.68
CA PHE A 274 10.78 -0.91 -5.51
C PHE A 274 11.55 0.40 -5.62
N LYS A 275 12.82 0.37 -6.02
CA LYS A 275 13.62 1.58 -6.28
C LYS A 275 12.98 2.47 -7.36
N ALA A 276 12.40 1.87 -8.40
CA ALA A 276 11.68 2.61 -9.43
C ALA A 276 10.43 3.29 -8.85
N GLY A 277 9.61 2.57 -8.06
CA GLY A 277 8.44 3.12 -7.38
C GLY A 277 8.78 4.22 -6.37
N ILE A 278 9.87 4.07 -5.61
CA ILE A 278 10.37 5.09 -4.67
C ILE A 278 10.80 6.35 -5.43
N ARG A 279 11.57 6.22 -6.51
CA ARG A 279 11.97 7.38 -7.34
C ARG A 279 10.79 8.05 -8.03
N TRP A 280 9.75 7.29 -8.38
CA TRP A 280 8.51 7.84 -8.92
C TRP A 280 7.71 8.63 -7.87
N GLY A 281 7.89 8.34 -6.57
CA GLY A 281 7.24 9.02 -5.47
C GLY A 281 6.00 8.30 -4.92
N THR A 282 6.01 6.96 -4.92
CA THR A 282 4.89 6.18 -4.36
C THR A 282 4.57 6.59 -2.93
N GLN A 283 3.27 6.72 -2.62
CA GLN A 283 2.81 7.15 -1.30
C GLN A 283 2.75 6.01 -0.28
N LEU A 284 2.54 4.77 -0.74
CA LEU A 284 2.49 3.60 0.13
C LEU A 284 3.40 2.49 -0.41
N ILE A 285 4.06 1.82 0.53
CA ILE A 285 4.74 0.54 0.32
C ILE A 285 4.21 -0.46 1.35
N MET A 286 3.74 -1.62 0.88
CA MET A 286 3.32 -2.71 1.75
C MET A 286 4.49 -3.64 2.04
N SER A 287 4.75 -3.88 3.34
CA SER A 287 5.78 -4.82 3.78
C SER A 287 5.25 -6.25 3.83
N ALA A 288 6.07 -7.20 3.41
CA ALA A 288 5.74 -8.62 3.36
C ALA A 288 5.98 -9.34 4.71
N HIS A 289 5.22 -10.41 4.94
CA HIS A 289 5.48 -11.35 6.03
C HIS A 289 6.46 -12.46 5.61
N ILE A 290 7.54 -12.07 4.92
CA ILE A 290 8.61 -12.98 4.53
C ILE A 290 9.84 -12.77 5.39
N ALA A 291 10.55 -13.86 5.71
CA ALA A 291 11.85 -13.78 6.36
C ALA A 291 12.97 -13.67 5.32
N THR A 292 14.00 -12.93 5.67
CA THR A 292 15.22 -12.76 4.86
C THR A 292 16.45 -13.03 5.72
N PRO A 293 16.68 -14.30 6.15
CA PRO A 293 17.69 -14.62 7.15
C PRO A 293 19.12 -14.27 6.72
N ASN A 294 19.44 -14.35 5.41
CA ASN A 294 20.76 -13.94 4.90
C ASN A 294 20.96 -12.41 4.86
N VAL A 295 19.90 -11.64 5.08
CA VAL A 295 19.96 -10.17 5.19
C VAL A 295 19.95 -9.74 6.65
N THR A 296 19.06 -10.29 7.45
CA THR A 296 18.82 -9.86 8.83
C THR A 296 19.65 -10.63 9.86
N GLY A 297 20.20 -11.79 9.49
CA GLY A 297 20.80 -12.75 10.43
C GLY A 297 19.80 -13.43 11.36
N LYS A 298 18.47 -13.22 11.12
CA LYS A 298 17.37 -13.70 11.95
C LYS A 298 16.24 -14.22 11.09
N ASP A 299 15.49 -15.16 11.62
CA ASP A 299 14.30 -15.71 11.00
C ASP A 299 13.04 -14.97 11.52
N ILE A 300 12.89 -13.71 11.10
CA ILE A 300 11.78 -12.84 11.47
C ILE A 300 11.17 -12.23 10.20
N PRO A 301 9.85 -11.98 10.17
CA PRO A 301 9.22 -11.33 9.03
C PRO A 301 9.78 -9.93 8.78
N ALA A 302 9.92 -9.54 7.52
CA ALA A 302 10.35 -8.20 7.14
C ALA A 302 9.47 -7.11 7.78
N THR A 303 8.17 -7.35 7.89
CA THR A 303 7.20 -6.48 8.57
C THR A 303 7.58 -6.18 10.03
N MET A 304 8.25 -7.09 10.73
CA MET A 304 8.68 -6.94 12.13
C MET A 304 10.18 -6.67 12.28
N SER A 305 10.89 -6.43 11.20
CA SER A 305 12.33 -6.19 11.17
C SER A 305 12.65 -4.69 11.06
N SER A 306 13.14 -4.09 12.15
CA SER A 306 13.64 -2.71 12.11
C SER A 306 14.80 -2.56 11.12
N PHE A 307 15.65 -3.58 10.99
CA PHE A 307 16.72 -3.58 10.01
C PHE A 307 16.18 -3.44 8.56
N ILE A 308 15.10 -4.16 8.21
CA ILE A 308 14.48 -4.07 6.89
C ILE A 308 13.74 -2.73 6.70
N LEU A 309 12.91 -2.34 7.67
CA LEU A 309 12.05 -1.17 7.50
C LEU A 309 12.77 0.16 7.78
N GLN A 310 13.63 0.23 8.82
CA GLN A 310 14.31 1.47 9.16
C GLN A 310 15.66 1.60 8.45
N ASP A 311 16.55 0.59 8.57
CA ASP A 311 17.89 0.76 8.04
C ASP A 311 17.90 0.63 6.51
N LYS A 312 17.17 -0.34 5.97
CA LYS A 312 17.15 -0.61 4.53
C LYS A 312 16.15 0.27 3.78
N LEU A 313 14.85 0.22 4.12
CA LEU A 313 13.84 0.93 3.34
C LEU A 313 13.92 2.45 3.56
N ARG A 314 13.95 2.91 4.84
CA ARG A 314 14.02 4.35 5.11
C ARG A 314 15.42 4.92 4.95
N GLY A 315 16.46 4.25 5.50
CA GLY A 315 17.83 4.73 5.49
C GLY A 315 18.49 4.59 4.13
N GLU A 316 18.68 3.34 3.64
CA GLU A 316 19.45 3.09 2.43
C GLU A 316 18.67 3.45 1.16
N LEU A 317 17.37 3.07 1.07
CA LEU A 317 16.54 3.37 -0.10
C LEU A 317 15.87 4.76 -0.03
N GLY A 318 15.98 5.47 1.10
CA GLY A 318 15.51 6.84 1.25
C GLY A 318 13.99 7.03 1.29
N TYR A 319 13.20 5.97 1.51
CA TYR A 319 11.75 6.06 1.49
C TYR A 319 11.18 6.76 2.74
N GLN A 320 10.45 7.86 2.55
CA GLN A 320 9.95 8.68 3.64
C GLN A 320 8.42 8.66 3.81
N ASN A 321 7.69 8.08 2.85
CA ASN A 321 6.24 8.00 2.89
C ASN A 321 5.75 6.80 3.74
N ILE A 322 4.51 6.36 3.56
CA ILE A 322 3.83 5.41 4.43
C ILE A 322 4.30 3.97 4.17
N ILE A 323 4.70 3.29 5.23
CA ILE A 323 4.89 1.84 5.26
C ILE A 323 3.64 1.21 5.90
N ILE A 324 2.90 0.43 5.13
CA ILE A 324 1.77 -0.38 5.61
C ILE A 324 2.19 -1.85 5.68
N THR A 325 1.67 -2.60 6.64
CA THR A 325 1.89 -4.06 6.68
C THR A 325 1.02 -4.77 5.65
N ASP A 326 1.39 -5.98 5.26
CA ASP A 326 0.42 -6.96 4.79
C ASP A 326 -0.55 -7.32 5.93
N ALA A 327 -1.62 -8.09 5.64
CA ALA A 327 -2.64 -8.41 6.63
C ALA A 327 -2.09 -9.18 7.83
N MET A 328 -2.15 -8.58 9.01
CA MET A 328 -1.56 -9.13 10.24
C MET A 328 -2.32 -10.34 10.81
N GLU A 329 -3.47 -10.66 10.25
CA GLU A 329 -4.23 -11.89 10.55
C GLU A 329 -3.72 -13.12 9.82
N MET A 330 -2.78 -12.96 8.87
CA MET A 330 -2.18 -14.08 8.12
C MET A 330 -1.43 -15.05 9.04
N GLY A 331 -1.51 -16.35 8.72
CA GLY A 331 -0.88 -17.42 9.50
C GLY A 331 0.62 -17.24 9.76
N ALA A 332 1.32 -16.61 8.81
CA ALA A 332 2.71 -16.19 8.97
C ALA A 332 2.99 -15.36 10.25
N ILE A 333 2.02 -14.60 10.72
CA ILE A 333 2.13 -13.79 11.94
C ILE A 333 1.45 -14.50 13.11
N THR A 334 0.19 -14.93 12.93
CA THR A 334 -0.65 -15.40 14.05
C THR A 334 -0.19 -16.72 14.66
N GLN A 335 0.57 -17.55 13.94
CA GLN A 335 1.17 -18.78 14.44
C GLN A 335 2.43 -18.55 15.29
N GLN A 336 3.07 -17.37 15.16
CA GLN A 336 4.36 -17.09 15.79
C GLN A 336 4.29 -16.02 16.88
N TYR A 337 3.32 -15.14 16.82
CA TYR A 337 3.22 -13.96 17.69
C TYR A 337 1.80 -13.82 18.26
N THR A 338 1.72 -13.38 19.50
CA THR A 338 0.45 -12.88 20.03
C THR A 338 0.04 -11.60 19.30
N ASN A 339 -1.26 -11.30 19.32
CA ASN A 339 -1.78 -10.10 18.68
C ASN A 339 -1.09 -8.80 19.16
N ALA A 340 -0.78 -8.71 20.46
CA ALA A 340 -0.08 -7.57 21.04
C ALA A 340 1.38 -7.48 20.57
N GLU A 341 2.13 -8.59 20.60
CA GLU A 341 3.51 -8.65 20.12
C GLU A 341 3.61 -8.27 18.64
N ALA A 342 2.69 -8.79 17.82
CA ALA A 342 2.65 -8.52 16.39
C ALA A 342 2.47 -7.02 16.10
N VAL A 343 1.44 -6.39 16.68
CA VAL A 343 1.13 -4.98 16.36
C VAL A 343 2.14 -4.01 16.96
N VAL A 344 2.55 -4.20 18.20
CA VAL A 344 3.55 -3.33 18.85
C VAL A 344 4.92 -3.52 18.21
N GLY A 345 5.33 -4.78 17.95
CA GLY A 345 6.60 -5.09 17.28
C GLY A 345 6.70 -4.50 15.89
N THR A 346 5.63 -4.54 15.10
CA THR A 346 5.55 -3.94 13.77
C THR A 346 5.71 -2.42 13.81
N LEU A 347 5.05 -1.73 14.75
CA LEU A 347 5.19 -0.29 14.91
C LEU A 347 6.59 0.10 15.39
N LEU A 348 7.18 -0.68 16.30
CA LEU A 348 8.58 -0.51 16.72
C LEU A 348 9.56 -0.75 15.56
N ALA A 349 9.26 -1.71 14.68
CA ALA A 349 10.05 -1.97 13.49
C ALA A 349 10.01 -0.84 12.46
N GLY A 350 9.00 0.05 12.50
CA GLY A 350 8.97 1.23 11.65
C GLY A 350 7.80 1.33 10.67
N ALA A 351 6.86 0.39 10.70
CA ALA A 351 5.62 0.49 9.93
C ALA A 351 4.75 1.63 10.48
N ASP A 352 4.01 2.28 9.59
CA ASP A 352 3.10 3.39 9.94
C ASP A 352 1.66 2.91 10.09
N ILE A 353 1.26 1.90 9.33
CA ILE A 353 -0.11 1.38 9.32
C ILE A 353 -0.07 -0.14 9.53
N VAL A 354 -0.94 -0.60 10.40
CA VAL A 354 -1.22 -2.01 10.69
C VAL A 354 -2.50 -2.40 9.95
N LEU A 355 -2.38 -3.30 8.97
CA LEU A 355 -3.52 -3.79 8.20
C LEU A 355 -4.10 -5.05 8.85
N ASN A 356 -5.42 -5.08 9.10
CA ASN A 356 -6.17 -6.23 9.59
C ASN A 356 -5.50 -7.01 10.72
N PRO A 357 -5.34 -6.43 11.93
CA PRO A 357 -4.89 -7.21 13.08
C PRO A 357 -5.93 -8.29 13.40
N GLN A 358 -5.48 -9.45 13.89
CA GLN A 358 -6.34 -10.60 14.18
C GLN A 358 -7.54 -10.24 15.07
N ARG A 359 -7.31 -9.45 16.13
CA ARG A 359 -8.31 -8.94 17.07
C ARG A 359 -8.12 -7.45 17.27
N PHE A 360 -8.88 -6.66 16.52
CA PHE A 360 -8.67 -5.21 16.41
C PHE A 360 -8.73 -4.49 17.77
N VAL A 361 -9.75 -4.73 18.58
CA VAL A 361 -9.93 -4.05 19.88
C VAL A 361 -8.73 -4.33 20.80
N GLU A 362 -8.30 -5.59 20.91
CA GLU A 362 -7.14 -5.97 21.71
C GLU A 362 -5.84 -5.37 21.14
N ALA A 363 -5.69 -5.35 19.83
CA ALA A 363 -4.55 -4.76 19.15
C ALA A 363 -4.44 -3.25 19.43
N PHE A 364 -5.57 -2.56 19.34
CA PHE A 364 -5.67 -1.13 19.62
C PHE A 364 -5.27 -0.81 21.08
N ASP A 365 -5.88 -1.54 22.04
CA ASP A 365 -5.59 -1.33 23.46
C ASP A 365 -4.14 -1.72 23.82
N ALA A 366 -3.56 -2.72 23.14
CA ALA A 366 -2.14 -3.07 23.29
C ALA A 366 -1.21 -1.93 22.85
N VAL A 367 -1.52 -1.23 21.74
CA VAL A 367 -0.74 -0.08 21.29
C VAL A 367 -0.87 1.10 22.27
N VAL A 368 -2.10 1.42 22.72
CA VAL A 368 -2.32 2.47 23.72
C VAL A 368 -1.52 2.17 24.98
N LYS A 369 -1.63 0.94 25.49
CA LYS A 369 -0.88 0.49 26.68
C LYS A 369 0.64 0.55 26.48
N ALA A 370 1.15 0.17 25.30
CA ALA A 370 2.58 0.25 25.00
C ALA A 370 3.10 1.70 25.03
N VAL A 371 2.26 2.67 24.67
CA VAL A 371 2.62 4.11 24.81
C VAL A 371 2.57 4.55 26.26
N GLU A 372 1.54 4.19 27.02
CA GLU A 372 1.40 4.52 28.44
C GLU A 372 2.54 3.92 29.29
N ASP A 373 2.97 2.71 28.98
CA ASP A 373 4.09 2.02 29.64
C ASP A 373 5.48 2.52 29.16
N GLY A 374 5.54 3.37 28.13
CA GLY A 374 6.77 3.91 27.56
C GLY A 374 7.57 2.94 26.66
N ALA A 375 7.00 1.76 26.32
CA ALA A 375 7.59 0.81 25.39
C ALA A 375 7.56 1.33 23.93
N LEU A 376 6.54 2.12 23.60
CA LEU A 376 6.40 2.84 22.34
C LEU A 376 6.24 4.33 22.67
N THR A 377 7.02 5.20 22.02
CA THR A 377 6.92 6.64 22.32
C THR A 377 5.76 7.29 21.55
N GLU A 378 5.08 8.27 22.16
CA GLU A 378 4.07 9.06 21.46
C GLU A 378 4.67 9.77 20.23
N GLN A 379 5.94 10.22 20.32
CA GLN A 379 6.65 10.78 19.19
C GLN A 379 6.74 9.82 17.99
N ARG A 380 6.92 8.51 18.25
CA ARG A 380 6.91 7.49 17.19
C ARG A 380 5.52 7.38 16.54
N ILE A 381 4.45 7.43 17.33
CA ILE A 381 3.07 7.48 16.86
C ILE A 381 2.85 8.74 16.00
N ASP A 382 3.25 9.90 16.49
CA ASP A 382 3.12 11.19 15.81
C ASP A 382 3.80 11.21 14.43
N GLN A 383 4.95 10.55 14.30
CA GLN A 383 5.63 10.41 13.00
C GLN A 383 4.78 9.69 11.97
N SER A 384 4.10 8.61 12.36
CA SER A 384 3.20 7.86 11.50
C SER A 384 1.93 8.65 11.18
N VAL A 385 1.30 9.21 12.21
CA VAL A 385 0.06 10.00 12.05
C VAL A 385 0.29 11.19 11.13
N ARG A 386 1.43 11.85 11.23
CA ARG A 386 1.81 12.98 10.35
C ARG A 386 1.84 12.56 8.88
N ARG A 387 2.42 11.40 8.55
CA ARG A 387 2.41 10.85 7.17
C ARG A 387 0.99 10.53 6.71
N ILE A 388 0.20 9.91 7.57
CA ILE A 388 -1.20 9.54 7.26
C ILE A 388 -2.07 10.77 7.05
N LEU A 389 -1.93 11.80 7.88
CA LEU A 389 -2.69 13.04 7.71
C LEU A 389 -2.32 13.79 6.43
N ARG A 390 -1.04 13.78 6.02
CA ARG A 390 -0.60 14.32 4.74
C ARG A 390 -1.29 13.60 3.58
N LEU A 391 -1.25 12.27 3.57
CA LEU A 391 -1.93 11.48 2.54
C LEU A 391 -3.43 11.78 2.49
N LYS A 392 -4.11 11.80 3.65
CA LYS A 392 -5.54 12.14 3.73
C LYS A 392 -5.86 13.51 3.13
N ARG A 393 -4.98 14.49 3.31
CA ARG A 393 -5.16 15.83 2.73
C ARG A 393 -4.93 15.85 1.23
N GLN A 394 -3.90 15.16 0.75
CA GLN A 394 -3.65 15.03 -0.69
C GLN A 394 -4.86 14.43 -1.41
N ILE A 395 -5.42 13.34 -0.88
CA ILE A 395 -6.60 12.69 -1.44
C ILE A 395 -7.82 13.63 -1.44
N ARG A 396 -8.09 14.32 -0.31
CA ARG A 396 -9.26 15.19 -0.16
C ARG A 396 -9.09 16.56 -0.83
N GLY A 397 -7.87 17.06 -0.91
CA GLY A 397 -7.55 18.30 -1.64
C GLY A 397 -7.77 18.18 -3.15
N GLY A 398 -7.59 16.97 -3.69
CA GLY A 398 -7.95 16.63 -5.07
C GLY A 398 -9.46 16.69 -5.33
N ASP A 399 -10.29 16.37 -4.33
CA ASP A 399 -11.77 16.44 -4.43
C ASP A 399 -12.30 17.87 -4.60
N ASN A 400 -11.61 18.87 -4.02
CA ASN A 400 -12.00 20.26 -4.13
C ASN A 400 -11.62 20.93 -5.46
N GLN A 401 -10.82 20.28 -6.31
CA GLN A 401 -10.43 20.79 -7.63
C GLN A 401 -11.29 20.22 -8.78
N SER A 402 -12.18 19.28 -8.50
CA SER A 402 -13.02 18.57 -9.48
C SER A 402 -14.53 18.89 -9.36
N LEU A 403 -14.90 20.00 -8.69
CA LEU A 403 -16.28 20.52 -8.64
C LEU A 403 -16.45 21.79 -9.47
#